data_75bcbd754aecafe94831ef5f8598f168
#
_entry.id   75bcbd754aecafe94831ef5f8598f168
#
_cell.length_a   1.000
_cell.length_b   1.000
_cell.length_c   1.000
_cell.angle_alpha   90.00
_cell.angle_beta   90.00
_cell.angle_gamma   90.00
#
_symmetry.space_group_name_H-M   'P 1'
#
loop_
_entity.id
_entity.type
_entity.pdbx_description
1 polymer ?
#
loop_
_entity_poly.entity_id
_entity_poly.type
_entity_poly.pdbx_seq_one_letter_code
_entity_poly.pdbx_strand_id
1 'polypeptide(L)'
;MLLSGVVTVAVTVDLLTRGVLERMDLRVSEVVSAWELENSGAYWPVWAVTQLGGRGFILIVLAGLVGYLGWRLRTVVPLVRVLLALVLLTVVVYSFKYGTGRTAPAYPGSFFHRDGASYPSGHVANAVLMWGVARWQVVEYRLAPWLQRTTWVLSVAGPVATGIAMVSLDFHWITDAVVGAAVGILLLGVVHVLDDVVVSRWLGARAGRSSA
;
A
#
# COMPACT_ATOMS: atom_id res chain seq x y z
N MET A 1 -6.78 7.76 -10.53
CA MET A 1 -6.92 6.37 -11.03
C MET A 1 -6.30 6.15 -12.41
N LEU A 2 -6.66 6.91 -13.46
CA LEU A 2 -6.10 6.70 -14.81
C LEU A 2 -4.57 6.83 -14.83
N LEU A 3 -4.01 7.90 -14.28
CA LEU A 3 -2.56 8.10 -14.22
C LEU A 3 -1.84 6.94 -13.49
N SER A 4 -2.40 6.48 -12.36
CA SER A 4 -1.81 5.36 -11.61
C SER A 4 -1.83 4.06 -12.42
N GLY A 5 -2.91 3.80 -13.16
CA GLY A 5 -2.99 2.68 -14.09
C GLY A 5 -1.94 2.77 -15.20
N VAL A 6 -1.81 3.94 -15.83
CA VAL A 6 -0.79 4.19 -16.88
C VAL A 6 0.62 3.99 -16.33
N VAL A 7 0.94 4.55 -15.16
CA VAL A 7 2.26 4.36 -14.51
C VAL A 7 2.53 2.87 -14.25
N THR A 8 1.55 2.16 -13.69
CA THR A 8 1.69 0.72 -13.42
C THR A 8 2.00 -0.05 -14.70
N VAL A 9 1.23 0.16 -15.76
CA VAL A 9 1.43 -0.55 -17.04
C VAL A 9 2.76 -0.17 -17.69
N ALA A 10 3.06 1.13 -17.79
CA ALA A 10 4.28 1.61 -18.46
C ALA A 10 5.55 1.09 -17.76
N VAL A 11 5.61 1.18 -16.44
CA VAL A 11 6.77 0.66 -15.67
C VAL A 11 6.86 -0.86 -15.77
N THR A 12 5.72 -1.58 -15.69
CA THR A 12 5.73 -3.05 -15.84
C THR A 12 6.25 -3.47 -17.21
N VAL A 13 5.79 -2.82 -18.27
CA VAL A 13 6.26 -3.12 -19.65
C VAL A 13 7.75 -2.83 -19.80
N ASP A 14 8.23 -1.67 -19.33
CA ASP A 14 9.65 -1.32 -19.39
C ASP A 14 10.53 -2.36 -18.68
N LEU A 15 10.12 -2.78 -17.49
CA LEU A 15 10.85 -3.78 -16.72
C LEU A 15 10.87 -5.16 -17.41
N LEU A 16 9.73 -5.63 -17.93
CA LEU A 16 9.64 -6.92 -18.60
C LEU A 16 10.44 -6.94 -19.93
N THR A 17 10.59 -5.79 -20.57
CA THR A 17 11.39 -5.61 -21.80
C THR A 17 12.85 -5.22 -21.51
N ARG A 18 13.28 -5.19 -20.24
CA ARG A 18 14.62 -4.77 -19.80
C ARG A 18 15.00 -3.38 -20.30
N GLY A 19 14.10 -2.43 -20.08
CA GLY A 19 14.22 -1.07 -20.57
C GLY A 19 15.15 -0.17 -19.75
N VAL A 20 14.90 1.13 -19.83
CA VAL A 20 15.74 2.15 -19.16
C VAL A 20 15.63 2.11 -17.65
N LEU A 21 14.46 1.75 -17.13
CA LEU A 21 14.20 1.74 -15.69
C LEU A 21 15.00 0.66 -14.94
N GLU A 22 15.31 -0.48 -15.58
CA GLU A 22 16.22 -1.48 -14.99
C GLU A 22 17.59 -0.88 -14.69
N ARG A 23 18.14 -0.07 -15.62
CA ARG A 23 19.44 0.60 -15.40
C ARG A 23 19.38 1.66 -14.29
N MET A 24 18.24 2.33 -14.13
CA MET A 24 18.03 3.28 -13.06
C MET A 24 17.98 2.55 -11.70
N ASP A 25 17.25 1.45 -11.63
CA ASP A 25 17.18 0.62 -10.44
C ASP A 25 18.57 0.12 -9.98
N LEU A 26 19.36 -0.41 -10.93
CA LEU A 26 20.72 -0.85 -10.65
C LEU A 26 21.61 0.28 -10.11
N ARG A 27 21.57 1.46 -10.72
CA ARG A 27 22.37 2.61 -10.25
C ARG A 27 21.97 3.07 -8.84
N VAL A 28 20.66 3.10 -8.56
CA VAL A 28 20.16 3.48 -7.22
C VAL A 28 20.59 2.45 -6.20
N SER A 29 20.47 1.16 -6.52
CA SER A 29 20.90 0.07 -5.63
C SER A 29 22.40 0.12 -5.37
N GLU A 30 23.25 0.34 -6.39
CA GLU A 30 24.71 0.51 -6.21
C GLU A 30 25.03 1.62 -5.21
N VAL A 31 24.36 2.78 -5.30
CA VAL A 31 24.57 3.90 -4.38
C VAL A 31 24.11 3.56 -2.97
N VAL A 32 22.97 2.92 -2.84
CA VAL A 32 22.34 2.59 -1.55
C VAL A 32 23.14 1.48 -0.84
N SER A 33 23.52 0.43 -1.56
CA SER A 33 24.33 -0.68 -1.01
C SER A 33 25.69 -0.18 -0.46
N ALA A 34 26.25 0.86 -1.08
CA ALA A 34 27.49 1.49 -0.59
C ALA A 34 27.34 2.18 0.79
N TRP A 35 26.13 2.42 1.26
CA TRP A 35 25.90 2.94 2.62
C TRP A 35 26.05 1.89 3.71
N GLU A 36 26.09 0.61 3.36
CA GLU A 36 26.24 -0.54 4.28
C GLU A 36 25.32 -0.45 5.51
N LEU A 37 24.08 0.01 5.31
CA LEU A 37 23.13 0.25 6.40
C LEU A 37 22.88 -1.01 7.24
N GLU A 38 22.92 -2.18 6.63
CA GLU A 38 22.72 -3.47 7.33
C GLU A 38 23.75 -3.69 8.45
N ASN A 39 24.96 -3.16 8.28
CA ASN A 39 26.07 -3.28 9.24
C ASN A 39 26.17 -2.08 10.18
N SER A 40 25.24 -1.12 10.09
CA SER A 40 25.26 0.13 10.84
C SER A 40 24.21 0.18 11.96
N GLY A 41 24.43 1.03 12.96
CA GLY A 41 23.43 1.32 13.99
C GLY A 41 22.13 1.96 13.45
N ALA A 42 22.17 2.46 12.20
CA ALA A 42 20.99 3.04 11.54
C ALA A 42 20.01 2.00 10.98
N TYR A 43 20.41 0.73 10.89
CA TYR A 43 19.54 -0.34 10.40
C TYR A 43 18.19 -0.37 11.11
N TRP A 44 18.19 -0.48 12.42
CA TRP A 44 16.96 -0.63 13.20
C TRP A 44 16.01 0.59 13.12
N PRO A 45 16.49 1.84 13.22
CA PRO A 45 15.63 3.00 12.97
C PRO A 45 15.02 3.02 11.57
N VAL A 46 15.80 2.73 10.52
CA VAL A 46 15.30 2.69 9.15
C VAL A 46 14.31 1.52 8.96
N TRP A 47 14.64 0.35 9.51
CA TRP A 47 13.72 -0.79 9.51
C TRP A 47 12.39 -0.46 10.22
N ALA A 48 12.43 0.25 11.35
CA ALA A 48 11.22 0.68 12.05
C ALA A 48 10.33 1.58 11.19
N VAL A 49 10.92 2.43 10.33
CA VAL A 49 10.16 3.24 9.37
C VAL A 49 9.45 2.38 8.33
N THR A 50 10.01 1.24 7.91
CA THR A 50 9.32 0.32 6.99
C THR A 50 8.00 -0.17 7.55
N GLN A 51 7.88 -0.24 8.90
CA GLN A 51 6.67 -0.72 9.57
C GLN A 51 5.46 0.21 9.38
N LEU A 52 5.69 1.48 8.98
CA LEU A 52 4.59 2.37 8.54
C LEU A 52 3.83 1.81 7.32
N GLY A 53 4.47 0.96 6.53
CA GLY A 53 3.86 0.16 5.48
C GLY A 53 3.66 -1.31 5.87
N GLY A 54 4.17 -1.72 7.01
CA GLY A 54 4.09 -3.10 7.51
C GLY A 54 2.65 -3.52 7.80
N ARG A 55 2.26 -4.68 7.26
CA ARG A 55 0.89 -5.17 7.39
C ARG A 55 0.46 -5.34 8.84
N GLY A 56 1.35 -5.87 9.70
CA GLY A 56 1.05 -6.09 11.12
C GLY A 56 0.74 -4.80 11.85
N PHE A 57 1.61 -3.79 11.75
CA PHE A 57 1.44 -2.50 12.42
C PHE A 57 0.15 -1.79 11.97
N ILE A 58 -0.06 -1.68 10.67
CA ILE A 58 -1.24 -0.99 10.12
C ILE A 58 -2.54 -1.70 10.53
N LEU A 59 -2.58 -3.04 10.51
CA LEU A 59 -3.77 -3.79 10.90
C LEU A 59 -4.10 -3.63 12.37
N ILE A 60 -3.11 -3.53 13.26
CA ILE A 60 -3.35 -3.24 14.69
C ILE A 60 -4.00 -1.86 14.84
N VAL A 61 -3.48 -0.83 14.17
CA VAL A 61 -4.05 0.53 14.22
C VAL A 61 -5.47 0.56 13.65
N LEU A 62 -5.68 -0.08 12.50
CA LEU A 62 -6.99 -0.16 11.87
C LEU A 62 -7.99 -0.97 12.68
N ALA A 63 -7.57 -2.05 13.33
CA ALA A 63 -8.43 -2.82 14.22
C ALA A 63 -8.94 -1.95 15.39
N GLY A 64 -8.07 -1.12 15.98
CA GLY A 64 -8.46 -0.15 16.99
C GLY A 64 -9.46 0.89 16.46
N LEU A 65 -9.21 1.47 15.30
CA LEU A 65 -10.11 2.44 14.66
C LEU A 65 -11.47 1.82 14.34
N VAL A 66 -11.46 0.66 13.67
CA VAL A 66 -12.68 -0.06 13.25
C VAL A 66 -13.47 -0.55 14.47
N GLY A 67 -12.78 -1.07 15.49
CA GLY A 67 -13.40 -1.48 16.74
C GLY A 67 -14.10 -0.31 17.44
N TYR A 68 -13.43 0.84 17.53
CA TYR A 68 -14.01 2.07 18.08
C TYR A 68 -15.24 2.54 17.29
N LEU A 69 -15.13 2.61 15.95
CA LEU A 69 -16.23 3.04 15.09
C LEU A 69 -17.41 2.06 15.13
N GLY A 70 -17.13 0.76 15.08
CA GLY A 70 -18.14 -0.30 15.16
C GLY A 70 -18.92 -0.26 16.47
N TRP A 71 -18.21 -0.08 17.58
CA TRP A 71 -18.83 0.08 18.91
C TRP A 71 -19.67 1.35 19.02
N ARG A 72 -19.10 2.50 18.60
CA ARG A 72 -19.78 3.82 18.71
C ARG A 72 -21.00 3.95 17.80
N LEU A 73 -20.90 3.45 16.56
CA LEU A 73 -21.92 3.64 15.52
C LEU A 73 -22.81 2.43 15.32
N ARG A 74 -22.51 1.32 16.00
CA ARG A 74 -23.21 0.03 15.87
C ARG A 74 -23.35 -0.41 14.40
N THR A 75 -22.27 -0.25 13.63
CA THR A 75 -22.21 -0.61 12.22
C THR A 75 -20.95 -1.40 11.88
N VAL A 76 -21.05 -2.32 10.93
CA VAL A 76 -19.93 -3.11 10.42
C VAL A 76 -19.27 -2.47 9.18
N VAL A 77 -19.80 -1.36 8.68
CA VAL A 77 -19.30 -0.71 7.44
C VAL A 77 -17.80 -0.40 7.51
N PRO A 78 -17.25 0.17 8.60
CA PRO A 78 -15.82 0.41 8.70
C PRO A 78 -14.97 -0.86 8.56
N LEU A 79 -15.44 -1.97 9.11
CA LEU A 79 -14.76 -3.26 9.00
C LEU A 79 -14.81 -3.79 7.56
N VAL A 80 -15.96 -3.72 6.91
CA VAL A 80 -16.13 -4.19 5.51
C VAL A 80 -15.19 -3.44 4.57
N ARG A 81 -15.05 -2.12 4.73
CA ARG A 81 -14.11 -1.29 3.95
C ARG A 81 -12.66 -1.74 4.10
N VAL A 82 -12.22 -2.00 5.32
CA VAL A 82 -10.85 -2.47 5.60
C VAL A 82 -10.62 -3.86 5.03
N LEU A 83 -11.58 -4.78 5.21
CA LEU A 83 -11.48 -6.13 4.67
C LEU A 83 -11.46 -6.13 3.14
N LEU A 84 -12.32 -5.35 2.50
CA LEU A 84 -12.34 -5.19 1.04
C LEU A 84 -10.99 -4.68 0.53
N ALA A 85 -10.46 -3.62 1.15
CA ALA A 85 -9.16 -3.08 0.80
C ALA A 85 -8.05 -4.13 0.96
N LEU A 86 -8.06 -4.87 2.06
CA LEU A 86 -7.05 -5.91 2.35
C LEU A 86 -7.11 -7.05 1.33
N VAL A 87 -8.31 -7.51 0.97
CA VAL A 87 -8.50 -8.58 -0.03
C VAL A 87 -8.01 -8.12 -1.39
N LEU A 88 -8.44 -6.94 -1.85
CA LEU A 88 -8.01 -6.40 -3.13
C LEU A 88 -6.50 -6.20 -3.19
N LEU A 89 -5.91 -5.62 -2.14
CA LEU A 89 -4.46 -5.45 -2.04
C LEU A 89 -3.73 -6.79 -2.15
N THR A 90 -4.18 -7.78 -1.40
CA THR A 90 -3.57 -9.11 -1.39
C THR A 90 -3.64 -9.74 -2.77
N VAL A 91 -4.83 -9.80 -3.35
CA VAL A 91 -5.04 -10.40 -4.69
C VAL A 91 -4.16 -9.70 -5.73
N VAL A 92 -4.22 -8.37 -5.82
CA VAL A 92 -3.51 -7.63 -6.87
C VAL A 92 -2.00 -7.71 -6.68
N VAL A 93 -1.48 -7.43 -5.48
CA VAL A 93 -0.04 -7.45 -5.24
C VAL A 93 0.56 -8.84 -5.47
N TYR A 94 -0.10 -9.90 -4.99
CA TYR A 94 0.42 -11.26 -5.20
C TYR A 94 0.28 -11.72 -6.66
N SER A 95 -0.74 -11.29 -7.39
CA SER A 95 -0.83 -11.54 -8.84
C SER A 95 0.37 -10.96 -9.59
N PHE A 96 0.76 -9.73 -9.27
CA PHE A 96 1.99 -9.14 -9.85
C PHE A 96 3.25 -9.87 -9.41
N LYS A 97 3.39 -10.21 -8.12
CA LYS A 97 4.57 -10.91 -7.59
C LYS A 97 4.81 -12.23 -8.31
N TYR A 98 3.79 -13.07 -8.36
CA TYR A 98 3.88 -14.36 -9.03
C TYR A 98 3.93 -14.24 -10.57
N GLY A 99 3.28 -13.22 -11.13
CA GLY A 99 3.29 -12.98 -12.57
C GLY A 99 4.63 -12.47 -13.10
N THR A 100 5.38 -11.70 -12.30
CA THR A 100 6.67 -11.12 -12.73
C THR A 100 7.88 -11.92 -12.24
N GLY A 101 7.82 -12.50 -11.04
CA GLY A 101 8.95 -13.21 -10.45
C GLY A 101 10.18 -12.33 -10.23
N ARG A 102 10.01 -11.02 -10.02
CA ARG A 102 11.14 -10.10 -9.86
C ARG A 102 11.81 -10.30 -8.51
N THR A 103 13.14 -10.38 -8.50
CA THR A 103 13.96 -10.51 -7.29
C THR A 103 14.24 -9.15 -6.63
N ALA A 104 14.53 -9.13 -5.34
CA ALA A 104 14.97 -7.94 -4.63
C ALA A 104 16.44 -7.61 -4.94
N PRO A 105 16.91 -6.34 -4.71
CA PRO A 105 18.30 -5.96 -4.90
C PRO A 105 19.28 -6.84 -4.14
N ALA A 106 18.99 -7.14 -2.88
CA ALA A 106 19.82 -7.99 -2.03
C ALA A 106 19.88 -9.47 -2.48
N TYR A 107 19.12 -9.89 -3.49
CA TYR A 107 19.11 -11.27 -3.95
C TYR A 107 20.27 -11.55 -4.91
N PRO A 108 21.19 -12.46 -4.57
CA PRO A 108 22.32 -12.81 -5.44
C PRO A 108 21.83 -13.68 -6.60
N GLY A 109 21.76 -13.14 -7.81
CA GLY A 109 21.38 -13.92 -8.98
C GLY A 109 20.67 -13.15 -10.08
N SER A 110 19.80 -13.85 -10.80
CA SER A 110 19.07 -13.25 -11.92
C SER A 110 18.02 -12.25 -11.46
N PHE A 111 17.79 -11.21 -12.26
CA PHE A 111 16.81 -10.15 -12.01
C PHE A 111 15.37 -10.68 -11.92
N PHE A 112 15.09 -11.81 -12.56
CA PHE A 112 13.83 -12.53 -12.50
C PHE A 112 14.07 -13.99 -12.14
N HIS A 113 13.33 -14.48 -11.15
CA HIS A 113 13.36 -15.86 -10.70
C HIS A 113 11.95 -16.28 -10.25
N ARG A 114 11.62 -17.56 -10.39
CA ARG A 114 10.28 -18.06 -10.03
C ARG A 114 9.88 -17.79 -8.58
N ASP A 115 10.85 -17.69 -7.69
CA ASP A 115 10.62 -17.39 -6.26
C ASP A 115 10.77 -15.89 -5.96
N GLY A 116 11.00 -15.06 -6.99
CA GLY A 116 11.07 -13.61 -6.84
C GLY A 116 9.72 -13.01 -6.46
N ALA A 117 9.71 -12.15 -5.46
CA ALA A 117 8.50 -11.55 -4.92
C ALA A 117 8.71 -10.05 -4.56
N SER A 118 9.62 -9.37 -5.28
CA SER A 118 9.91 -7.97 -5.00
C SER A 118 8.85 -7.03 -5.60
N TYR A 119 8.41 -7.27 -6.81
CA TYR A 119 7.56 -6.35 -7.57
C TYR A 119 6.06 -6.67 -7.47
N PRO A 120 5.23 -5.65 -7.25
CA PRO A 120 5.53 -4.32 -6.72
C PRO A 120 5.75 -4.37 -5.21
N SER A 121 6.23 -3.24 -4.61
CA SER A 121 6.39 -3.15 -3.16
C SER A 121 5.06 -3.26 -2.43
N GLY A 122 4.89 -4.36 -1.70
CA GLY A 122 3.69 -4.60 -0.89
C GLY A 122 3.60 -3.65 0.31
N HIS A 123 4.73 -3.22 0.90
CA HIS A 123 4.76 -2.26 2.00
C HIS A 123 4.27 -0.89 1.54
N VAL A 124 4.76 -0.40 0.41
CA VAL A 124 4.35 0.91 -0.12
C VAL A 124 2.88 0.90 -0.54
N ALA A 125 2.43 -0.14 -1.26
CA ALA A 125 1.03 -0.29 -1.65
C ALA A 125 0.09 -0.35 -0.43
N ASN A 126 0.49 -1.09 0.62
CA ASN A 126 -0.23 -1.18 1.88
C ASN A 126 -0.30 0.16 2.61
N ALA A 127 0.83 0.90 2.69
CA ALA A 127 0.85 2.23 3.30
C ALA A 127 -0.11 3.19 2.60
N VAL A 128 -0.08 3.27 1.26
CA VAL A 128 -0.98 4.15 0.49
C VAL A 128 -2.44 3.77 0.72
N LEU A 129 -2.79 2.51 0.51
CA LEU A 129 -4.17 2.06 0.56
C LEU A 129 -4.74 2.15 1.97
N MET A 130 -4.06 1.59 2.94
CA MET A 130 -4.62 1.42 4.29
C MET A 130 -4.64 2.73 5.09
N TRP A 131 -3.60 3.57 4.97
CA TRP A 131 -3.68 4.92 5.56
C TRP A 131 -4.68 5.79 4.83
N GLY A 132 -4.87 5.60 3.52
CA GLY A 132 -5.94 6.23 2.74
C GLY A 132 -7.33 5.86 3.26
N VAL A 133 -7.59 4.57 3.49
CA VAL A 133 -8.84 4.06 4.08
C VAL A 133 -9.03 4.56 5.51
N ALA A 134 -7.97 4.58 6.33
CA ALA A 134 -8.02 5.13 7.68
C ALA A 134 -8.44 6.61 7.67
N ARG A 135 -7.76 7.41 6.84
CA ARG A 135 -8.08 8.84 6.67
C ARG A 135 -9.51 9.06 6.21
N TRP A 136 -9.93 8.33 5.19
CA TRP A 136 -11.30 8.40 4.69
C TRP A 136 -12.31 8.20 5.81
N GLN A 137 -12.19 7.12 6.58
CA GLN A 137 -13.11 6.85 7.69
C GLN A 137 -13.06 7.92 8.79
N VAL A 138 -11.85 8.39 9.16
CA VAL A 138 -11.68 9.43 10.18
C VAL A 138 -12.37 10.74 9.77
N VAL A 139 -12.31 11.10 8.48
CA VAL A 139 -12.95 12.32 7.95
C VAL A 139 -14.47 12.13 7.82
N GLU A 140 -14.91 11.01 7.24
CA GLU A 140 -16.33 10.69 7.02
C GLU A 140 -17.11 10.67 8.33
N TYR A 141 -16.55 10.02 9.36
CA TYR A 141 -17.18 9.94 10.68
C TYR A 141 -16.87 11.13 11.59
N ARG A 142 -16.27 12.19 11.05
CA ARG A 142 -15.96 13.46 11.72
C ARG A 142 -15.27 13.24 13.08
N LEU A 143 -14.26 12.39 13.11
CA LEU A 143 -13.48 12.17 14.32
C LEU A 143 -12.64 13.40 14.69
N ALA A 144 -12.04 13.38 15.89
CA ALA A 144 -11.30 14.51 16.44
C ALA A 144 -10.26 15.11 15.44
N PRO A 145 -10.08 16.43 15.41
CA PRO A 145 -9.19 17.11 14.45
C PRO A 145 -7.74 16.59 14.46
N TRP A 146 -7.25 16.19 15.63
CA TRP A 146 -5.91 15.62 15.72
C TRP A 146 -5.79 14.27 14.99
N LEU A 147 -6.83 13.40 15.04
CA LEU A 147 -6.87 12.15 14.27
C LEU A 147 -6.91 12.44 12.77
N GLN A 148 -7.69 13.45 12.35
CA GLN A 148 -7.73 13.85 10.94
C GLN A 148 -6.36 14.32 10.45
N ARG A 149 -5.63 15.12 11.26
CA ARG A 149 -4.28 15.59 10.94
C ARG A 149 -3.29 14.42 10.90
N THR A 150 -3.31 13.55 11.91
CA THR A 150 -2.41 12.37 11.98
C THR A 150 -2.61 11.45 10.80
N THR A 151 -3.86 11.09 10.47
CA THR A 151 -4.14 10.23 9.32
C THR A 151 -3.82 10.90 7.98
N TRP A 152 -3.93 12.23 7.89
CA TRP A 152 -3.46 12.97 6.71
C TRP A 152 -1.95 12.86 6.55
N VAL A 153 -1.19 13.10 7.61
CA VAL A 153 0.28 12.96 7.59
C VAL A 153 0.68 11.51 7.23
N LEU A 154 0.07 10.52 7.87
CA LEU A 154 0.36 9.11 7.59
C LEU A 154 -0.02 8.70 6.17
N SER A 155 -1.10 9.24 5.60
CA SER A 155 -1.51 8.90 4.23
C SER A 155 -0.61 9.50 3.14
N VAL A 156 0.15 10.55 3.45
CA VAL A 156 1.07 11.22 2.51
C VAL A 156 2.53 10.88 2.82
N ALA A 157 2.98 11.17 4.03
CA ALA A 157 4.37 10.97 4.42
C ALA A 157 4.70 9.49 4.70
N GLY A 158 3.73 8.71 5.18
CA GLY A 158 3.92 7.29 5.49
C GLY A 158 4.40 6.47 4.28
N PRO A 159 3.70 6.50 3.14
CA PRO A 159 4.13 5.81 1.92
C PRO A 159 5.50 6.26 1.42
N VAL A 160 5.77 7.56 1.44
CA VAL A 160 7.06 8.12 1.01
C VAL A 160 8.20 7.62 1.91
N ALA A 161 8.03 7.75 3.22
CA ALA A 161 9.02 7.28 4.19
C ALA A 161 9.24 5.76 4.09
N THR A 162 8.14 4.99 3.95
CA THR A 162 8.21 3.54 3.72
C THR A 162 9.00 3.22 2.44
N GLY A 163 8.71 3.89 1.33
CA GLY A 163 9.40 3.67 0.06
C GLY A 163 10.89 3.97 0.16
N ILE A 164 11.26 5.10 0.74
CA ILE A 164 12.66 5.47 0.98
C ILE A 164 13.34 4.41 1.86
N ALA A 165 12.75 4.04 2.99
CA ALA A 165 13.34 3.07 3.90
C ALA A 165 13.51 1.68 3.24
N MET A 166 12.52 1.22 2.45
CA MET A 166 12.57 -0.07 1.75
C MET A 166 13.67 -0.10 0.68
N VAL A 167 13.87 1.01 -0.04
CA VAL A 167 14.96 1.13 -1.01
C VAL A 167 16.30 1.26 -0.30
N SER A 168 16.39 2.06 0.77
CA SER A 168 17.64 2.26 1.52
C SER A 168 18.16 0.98 2.20
N LEU A 169 17.31 -0.01 2.44
CA LEU A 169 17.67 -1.31 2.99
C LEU A 169 17.82 -2.40 1.91
N ASP A 170 17.89 -2.06 0.64
CA ASP A 170 17.95 -3.00 -0.50
C ASP A 170 16.83 -4.07 -0.51
N PHE A 171 15.70 -3.82 0.18
CA PHE A 171 14.56 -4.72 0.18
C PHE A 171 13.74 -4.61 -1.10
N HIS A 172 13.76 -3.46 -1.76
CA HIS A 172 13.02 -3.16 -2.98
C HIS A 172 13.78 -2.22 -3.90
N TRP A 173 13.58 -2.40 -5.20
CA TRP A 173 13.98 -1.43 -6.22
C TRP A 173 13.14 -0.16 -6.11
N ILE A 174 13.66 0.97 -6.60
CA ILE A 174 12.90 2.22 -6.59
C ILE A 174 11.61 2.10 -7.45
N THR A 175 11.68 1.38 -8.56
CA THR A 175 10.49 1.12 -9.41
C THR A 175 9.45 0.26 -8.71
N ASP A 176 9.84 -0.69 -7.84
CA ASP A 176 8.90 -1.46 -7.02
C ASP A 176 8.11 -0.55 -6.09
N ALA A 177 8.79 0.45 -5.49
CA ALA A 177 8.16 1.43 -4.60
C ALA A 177 7.20 2.35 -5.37
N VAL A 178 7.60 2.84 -6.55
CA VAL A 178 6.76 3.70 -7.41
C VAL A 178 5.50 2.97 -7.84
N VAL A 179 5.63 1.73 -8.32
CA VAL A 179 4.45 0.94 -8.73
C VAL A 179 3.63 0.49 -7.54
N GLY A 180 4.26 0.20 -6.40
CA GLY A 180 3.55 -0.04 -5.15
C GLY A 180 2.64 1.13 -4.78
N ALA A 181 3.15 2.37 -4.86
CA ALA A 181 2.35 3.57 -4.63
C ALA A 181 1.22 3.73 -5.66
N ALA A 182 1.51 3.53 -6.96
CA ALA A 182 0.51 3.61 -8.01
C ALA A 182 -0.62 2.59 -7.84
N VAL A 183 -0.29 1.34 -7.54
CA VAL A 183 -1.26 0.27 -7.23
C VAL A 183 -2.08 0.64 -6.00
N GLY A 184 -1.46 1.14 -4.93
CA GLY A 184 -2.16 1.57 -3.72
C GLY A 184 -3.18 2.67 -4.00
N ILE A 185 -2.83 3.69 -4.80
CA ILE A 185 -3.73 4.78 -5.22
C ILE A 185 -4.88 4.23 -6.09
N LEU A 186 -4.58 3.35 -7.04
CA LEU A 186 -5.58 2.72 -7.89
C LEU A 186 -6.61 1.96 -7.04
N LEU A 187 -6.12 1.11 -6.14
CA LEU A 187 -6.97 0.29 -5.27
C LEU A 187 -7.80 1.15 -4.31
N LEU A 188 -7.24 2.24 -3.77
CA LEU A 188 -8.01 3.17 -2.94
C LEU A 188 -9.20 3.73 -3.71
N GLY A 189 -9.01 4.12 -4.97
CA GLY A 189 -10.11 4.56 -5.83
C GLY A 189 -11.12 3.44 -6.11
N VAL A 190 -10.67 2.22 -6.35
CA VAL A 190 -11.56 1.06 -6.56
C VAL A 190 -12.40 0.78 -5.32
N VAL A 191 -11.80 0.82 -4.12
CA VAL A 191 -12.52 0.62 -2.84
C VAL A 191 -13.60 1.69 -2.65
N HIS A 192 -13.33 2.97 -2.98
CA HIS A 192 -14.34 4.03 -2.93
C HIS A 192 -15.52 3.75 -3.87
N VAL A 193 -15.23 3.40 -5.13
CA VAL A 193 -16.30 3.09 -6.10
C VAL A 193 -17.14 1.89 -5.66
N LEU A 194 -16.49 0.84 -5.16
CA LEU A 194 -17.20 -0.34 -4.67
C LEU A 194 -18.04 -0.04 -3.42
N ASP A 195 -17.53 0.79 -2.51
CA ASP A 195 -18.27 1.24 -1.33
C ASP A 195 -19.52 2.01 -1.74
N ASP A 196 -19.42 2.99 -2.64
CA ASP A 196 -20.54 3.76 -3.14
C ASP A 196 -21.63 2.87 -3.76
N VAL A 197 -21.24 1.85 -4.54
CA VAL A 197 -22.18 0.92 -5.16
C VAL A 197 -22.82 -0.03 -4.15
N VAL A 198 -22.03 -0.60 -3.23
CA VAL A 198 -22.50 -1.61 -2.26
C VAL A 198 -23.32 -0.95 -1.16
N VAL A 199 -22.77 0.12 -0.54
CA VAL A 199 -23.42 0.80 0.59
C VAL A 199 -24.72 1.49 0.15
N SER A 200 -24.72 2.16 -1.01
CA SER A 200 -25.90 2.82 -1.55
C SER A 200 -27.03 1.82 -1.84
N ARG A 201 -26.71 0.66 -2.42
CA ARG A 201 -27.71 -0.41 -2.66
C ARG A 201 -28.26 -1.01 -1.36
N TRP A 202 -27.38 -1.22 -0.36
CA TRP A 202 -27.79 -1.81 0.90
C TRP A 202 -28.64 -0.86 1.76
N LEU A 203 -28.31 0.43 1.78
CA LEU A 203 -29.10 1.46 2.46
C LEU A 203 -30.45 1.68 1.74
N GLY A 204 -30.44 1.72 0.41
CA GLY A 204 -31.67 1.80 -0.39
C GLY A 204 -32.61 0.62 -0.17
N ALA A 205 -32.07 -0.61 -0.08
CA ALA A 205 -32.84 -1.81 0.22
C ALA A 205 -33.42 -1.86 1.65
N ARG A 206 -32.80 -1.18 2.62
CA ARG A 206 -33.33 -1.05 3.98
C ARG A 206 -34.46 -0.01 4.06
N ALA A 207 -34.31 1.12 3.37
CA ALA A 207 -35.35 2.15 3.34
C ALA A 207 -36.65 1.64 2.68
N GLY A 208 -36.56 0.83 1.62
CA GLY A 208 -37.72 0.19 1.00
C GLY A 208 -38.42 -0.88 1.85
N ARG A 209 -37.74 -1.46 2.83
CA ARG A 209 -38.33 -2.46 3.78
C ARG A 209 -39.01 -1.82 5.00
N SER A 210 -38.72 -0.58 5.31
CA SER A 210 -39.37 0.13 6.43
C SER A 210 -40.67 0.86 6.00
N SER A 211 -40.95 0.88 4.71
CA SER A 211 -42.15 1.49 4.13
C SER A 211 -43.19 0.47 3.62
N ALA A 212 -42.96 -0.81 3.81
CA ALA A 212 -43.87 -1.91 3.53
C ALA A 212 -44.28 -2.60 4.83
#